data_53554ec266efbcc5de021fa015355a88
#
_entry.id   53554ec266efbcc5de021fa015355a88
#
_cell.length_a   1.000
_cell.length_b   1.000
_cell.length_c   1.000
_cell.angle_alpha   90.00
_cell.angle_beta   90.00
_cell.angle_gamma   90.00
#
_symmetry.space_group_name_H-M   'P 1'
#
loop_
_entity.id
_entity.type
_entity.pdbx_description
1 polymer ?
#
loop_
_entity_poly.entity_id
_entity_poly.type
_entity_poly.pdbx_seq_one_letter_code
_entity_poly.pdbx_strand_id
1 'polypeptide(L)'
;MLKKGNKLITLKGNIINFDESFYGEIMFDEKINQINRVEKKSDDFIIPGFIDLHCHGANGFDTMDGWNSIKKMTEYHLKKGTTSILPTTWTSTFDHTFEALKEFENFKKINSNILGVHLEGPFINPNKLGAQPPLAINPSIDFINKLQELAPIKVITLAPELDNMESFIEEINNHGIKIQ
;
A
#
# COMPACT_ATOMS: atom_id res chain seq x y z
N MET A 1 33.16 14.93 -1.21
CA MET A 1 32.50 14.15 -2.27
C MET A 1 31.43 15.03 -2.91
N LEU A 2 31.66 15.50 -4.14
CA LEU A 2 30.66 16.26 -4.90
C LEU A 2 29.51 15.33 -5.24
N LYS A 3 28.29 15.65 -4.78
CA LYS A 3 27.07 14.97 -5.23
C LYS A 3 27.00 15.14 -6.76
N LYS A 4 27.00 14.04 -7.52
CA LYS A 4 26.62 14.09 -8.94
C LYS A 4 25.26 14.78 -9.03
N GLY A 5 25.20 15.94 -9.67
CA GLY A 5 23.93 16.64 -9.87
C GLY A 5 22.98 15.72 -10.65
N ASN A 6 21.84 15.42 -10.05
CA ASN A 6 20.80 14.66 -10.74
C ASN A 6 20.39 15.42 -11.99
N LYS A 7 20.28 14.72 -13.11
CA LYS A 7 19.88 15.33 -14.38
C LYS A 7 18.41 15.72 -14.27
N LEU A 8 18.12 17.00 -14.43
CA LEU A 8 16.75 17.50 -14.47
C LEU A 8 16.00 16.90 -15.67
N ILE A 9 14.86 16.31 -15.41
CA ILE A 9 13.97 15.70 -16.40
C ILE A 9 12.81 16.66 -16.64
N THR A 10 12.39 16.82 -17.89
CA THR A 10 11.22 17.61 -18.25
C THR A 10 10.22 16.72 -19.00
N LEU A 11 8.97 16.68 -18.51
CA LEU A 11 7.83 16.05 -19.20
C LEU A 11 6.83 17.14 -19.59
N LYS A 12 6.19 16.99 -20.78
CA LYS A 12 5.15 17.90 -21.27
C LYS A 12 3.89 17.10 -21.60
N GLY A 13 2.73 17.66 -21.23
CA GLY A 13 1.45 17.02 -21.50
C GLY A 13 0.27 17.75 -20.85
N ASN A 14 -0.91 17.20 -21.01
CA ASN A 14 -2.10 17.64 -20.29
C ASN A 14 -1.96 17.15 -18.83
N ILE A 15 -1.62 18.07 -17.94
CA ILE A 15 -1.48 17.80 -16.50
C ILE A 15 -2.89 17.77 -15.93
N ILE A 16 -3.27 16.64 -15.33
CA ILE A 16 -4.54 16.47 -14.63
C ILE A 16 -4.23 16.28 -13.15
N ASN A 17 -4.71 17.21 -12.35
CA ASN A 17 -4.59 17.20 -10.91
C ASN A 17 -5.97 17.12 -10.27
N PHE A 18 -6.01 17.08 -8.93
CA PHE A 18 -7.25 16.99 -8.15
C PHE A 18 -8.22 18.15 -8.46
N ASP A 19 -7.69 19.35 -8.62
CA ASP A 19 -8.46 20.61 -8.69
C ASP A 19 -8.39 21.30 -10.07
N GLU A 20 -7.45 20.91 -10.93
CA GLU A 20 -7.28 21.55 -12.23
C GLU A 20 -6.75 20.62 -13.32
N SER A 21 -6.96 21.03 -14.57
CA SER A 21 -6.38 20.41 -15.75
C SER A 21 -5.88 21.48 -16.71
N PHE A 22 -4.64 21.36 -17.18
CA PHE A 22 -4.03 22.29 -18.13
C PHE A 22 -2.89 21.63 -18.89
N TYR A 23 -2.52 22.18 -20.05
CA TYR A 23 -1.32 21.74 -20.74
C TYR A 23 -0.10 22.46 -20.15
N GLY A 24 0.90 21.68 -19.77
CA GLY A 24 2.06 22.20 -19.08
C GLY A 24 3.31 21.33 -19.21
N GLU A 25 4.36 21.79 -18.54
CA GLU A 25 5.59 21.02 -18.33
C GLU A 25 5.88 20.88 -16.85
N ILE A 26 6.35 19.69 -16.47
CA ILE A 26 6.86 19.37 -15.14
C ILE A 26 8.36 19.16 -15.26
N MET A 27 9.13 19.88 -14.46
CA MET A 27 10.58 19.75 -14.33
C MET A 27 10.90 19.12 -12.97
N PHE A 28 11.60 17.99 -12.99
CA PHE A 28 11.88 17.22 -11.77
C PHE A 28 13.21 16.48 -11.83
N ASP A 29 13.70 16.13 -10.67
CA ASP A 29 14.76 15.16 -10.42
C ASP A 29 14.22 14.06 -9.47
N GLU A 30 14.56 14.09 -8.19
CA GLU A 30 13.93 13.27 -7.14
C GLU A 30 12.59 13.86 -6.67
N LYS A 31 12.38 15.15 -6.94
CA LYS A 31 11.16 15.89 -6.58
C LYS A 31 10.75 16.78 -7.73
N ILE A 32 9.49 17.18 -7.76
CA ILE A 32 9.00 18.20 -8.67
C ILE A 32 9.63 19.53 -8.25
N ASN A 33 10.41 20.13 -9.17
CA ASN A 33 11.07 21.41 -8.95
C ASN A 33 10.23 22.58 -9.48
N GLN A 34 9.54 22.35 -10.62
CA GLN A 34 8.76 23.41 -11.26
C GLN A 34 7.64 22.80 -12.12
N ILE A 35 6.50 23.48 -12.16
CA ILE A 35 5.40 23.23 -13.07
C ILE A 35 5.04 24.54 -13.78
N ASN A 36 5.04 24.54 -15.11
CA ASN A 36 4.72 25.72 -15.93
C ASN A 36 3.58 25.40 -16.87
N ARG A 37 2.69 26.38 -17.10
CA ARG A 37 1.75 26.33 -18.21
C ARG A 37 2.48 26.71 -19.50
N VAL A 38 2.30 25.89 -20.54
CA VAL A 38 2.94 26.12 -21.85
C VAL A 38 1.93 25.90 -22.98
N GLU A 39 2.27 26.29 -24.20
CA GLU A 39 1.44 26.06 -25.37
C GLU A 39 1.28 24.56 -25.66
N LYS A 40 0.04 24.13 -25.97
CA LYS A 40 -0.27 22.73 -26.27
C LYS A 40 0.46 22.24 -27.52
N LYS A 41 1.19 21.12 -27.39
CA LYS A 41 1.97 20.50 -28.47
C LYS A 41 1.74 18.99 -28.63
N SER A 42 1.05 18.33 -27.71
CA SER A 42 0.73 16.90 -27.78
C SER A 42 -0.60 16.60 -27.09
N ASP A 43 -1.08 15.36 -27.24
CA ASP A 43 -2.25 14.84 -26.53
C ASP A 43 -1.86 13.90 -25.37
N ASP A 44 -0.58 13.88 -25.00
CA ASP A 44 -0.12 13.11 -23.83
C ASP A 44 -0.73 13.64 -22.54
N PHE A 45 -0.92 12.75 -21.58
CA PHE A 45 -1.43 13.09 -20.26
C PHE A 45 -0.35 12.85 -19.19
N ILE A 46 -0.32 13.74 -18.21
CA ILE A 46 0.48 13.58 -16.99
C ILE A 46 -0.49 13.58 -15.82
N ILE A 47 -0.53 12.48 -15.11
CA ILE A 47 -1.41 12.27 -13.94
C ILE A 47 -0.57 11.86 -12.73
N PRO A 48 -1.04 12.10 -11.50
CA PRO A 48 -0.47 11.46 -10.31
C PRO A 48 -0.51 9.93 -10.45
N GLY A 49 0.49 9.26 -9.91
CA GLY A 49 0.47 7.80 -9.85
C GLY A 49 -0.68 7.28 -9.00
N PHE A 50 -1.19 6.10 -9.33
CA PHE A 50 -2.28 5.49 -8.56
C PHE A 50 -1.81 5.05 -7.18
N ILE A 51 -2.70 5.17 -6.20
CA ILE A 51 -2.52 4.66 -4.83
C ILE A 51 -3.49 3.50 -4.66
N ASP A 52 -2.96 2.29 -4.44
CA ASP A 52 -3.73 1.08 -4.24
C ASP A 52 -3.65 0.66 -2.77
N LEU A 53 -4.77 0.74 -2.07
CA LEU A 53 -4.84 0.47 -0.62
C LEU A 53 -5.30 -0.96 -0.31
N HIS A 54 -5.65 -1.76 -1.33
CA HIS A 54 -6.15 -3.12 -1.15
C HIS A 54 -5.82 -3.99 -2.35
N CYS A 55 -4.77 -4.79 -2.23
CA CYS A 55 -4.35 -5.70 -3.30
C CYS A 55 -3.71 -6.97 -2.73
N HIS A 56 -4.35 -8.12 -2.95
CA HIS A 56 -3.84 -9.43 -2.51
C HIS A 56 -2.72 -9.95 -3.37
N GLY A 57 -2.76 -9.68 -4.67
CA GLY A 57 -1.76 -10.20 -5.57
C GLY A 57 -1.89 -9.70 -7.01
N ALA A 58 -0.92 -10.03 -7.84
CA ALA A 58 -0.92 -9.74 -9.27
C ALA A 58 0.06 -10.65 -10.01
N ASN A 59 -0.25 -10.94 -11.28
CA ASN A 59 0.63 -11.66 -12.19
C ASN A 59 1.09 -13.03 -11.65
N GLY A 60 0.21 -13.73 -10.90
CA GLY A 60 0.50 -15.04 -10.31
C GLY A 60 1.29 -14.98 -9.00
N PHE A 61 1.46 -13.81 -8.39
CA PHE A 61 2.09 -13.62 -7.09
C PHE A 61 1.06 -13.13 -6.08
N ASP A 62 1.14 -13.62 -4.85
CA ASP A 62 0.23 -13.30 -3.75
C ASP A 62 0.99 -12.76 -2.54
N THR A 63 0.36 -11.88 -1.76
CA THR A 63 0.93 -11.32 -0.53
C THR A 63 1.26 -12.41 0.48
N MET A 64 0.44 -13.46 0.56
CA MET A 64 0.63 -14.55 1.51
C MET A 64 1.77 -15.51 1.13
N ASP A 65 2.34 -15.40 -0.07
CA ASP A 65 3.49 -16.20 -0.52
C ASP A 65 4.86 -15.62 -0.06
N GLY A 66 4.83 -14.55 0.74
CA GLY A 66 6.02 -13.96 1.34
C GLY A 66 6.72 -12.89 0.51
N TRP A 67 7.84 -12.37 1.04
CA TRP A 67 8.52 -11.18 0.53
C TRP A 67 8.83 -11.21 -0.96
N ASN A 68 9.34 -12.31 -1.49
CA ASN A 68 9.69 -12.41 -2.91
C ASN A 68 8.47 -12.26 -3.82
N SER A 69 7.33 -12.77 -3.40
CA SER A 69 6.05 -12.64 -4.10
C SER A 69 5.53 -11.21 -4.02
N ILE A 70 5.52 -10.63 -2.81
CA ILE A 70 5.16 -9.23 -2.57
C ILE A 70 5.97 -8.29 -3.47
N LYS A 71 7.29 -8.46 -3.53
CA LYS A 71 8.16 -7.66 -4.38
C LYS A 71 7.77 -7.74 -5.84
N LYS A 72 7.56 -8.94 -6.38
CA LYS A 72 7.23 -9.14 -7.80
C LYS A 72 5.86 -8.58 -8.17
N MET A 73 4.84 -8.76 -7.31
CA MET A 73 3.52 -8.18 -7.56
C MET A 73 3.55 -6.66 -7.53
N THR A 74 4.28 -6.05 -6.59
CA THR A 74 4.37 -4.60 -6.49
C THR A 74 5.17 -3.97 -7.63
N GLU A 75 6.23 -4.64 -8.12
CA GLU A 75 6.94 -4.26 -9.33
C GLU A 75 6.04 -4.32 -10.58
N TYR A 76 5.14 -5.32 -10.65
CA TYR A 76 4.15 -5.40 -11.72
C TYR A 76 3.17 -4.23 -11.67
N HIS A 77 2.62 -3.92 -10.51
CA HIS A 77 1.71 -2.79 -10.31
C HIS A 77 2.38 -1.45 -10.63
N LEU A 78 3.65 -1.27 -10.23
CA LEU A 78 4.43 -0.06 -10.53
C LEU A 78 4.53 0.17 -12.05
N LYS A 79 4.79 -0.88 -12.83
CA LYS A 79 4.82 -0.81 -14.31
C LYS A 79 3.45 -0.47 -14.94
N LYS A 80 2.37 -0.58 -14.17
CA LYS A 80 1.00 -0.24 -14.59
C LYS A 80 0.52 1.12 -14.05
N GLY A 81 1.40 1.87 -13.37
CA GLY A 81 1.11 3.21 -12.88
C GLY A 81 0.72 3.31 -11.40
N THR A 82 0.72 2.19 -10.65
CA THR A 82 0.51 2.20 -9.20
C THR A 82 1.81 2.57 -8.50
N THR A 83 1.93 3.82 -8.09
CA THR A 83 3.14 4.37 -7.46
C THR A 83 3.15 4.25 -5.95
N SER A 84 2.03 3.83 -5.36
CA SER A 84 1.92 3.56 -3.92
C SER A 84 0.95 2.40 -3.70
N ILE A 85 1.33 1.40 -2.88
CA ILE A 85 0.53 0.20 -2.68
C ILE A 85 0.63 -0.31 -1.24
N LEU A 86 -0.47 -0.88 -0.75
CA LEU A 86 -0.53 -1.71 0.44
C LEU A 86 -0.77 -3.17 0.03
N PRO A 87 0.26 -4.02 -0.03
CA PRO A 87 0.06 -5.46 -0.10
C PRO A 87 -0.90 -5.91 1.00
N THR A 88 -1.94 -6.66 0.63
CA THR A 88 -3.05 -6.99 1.51
C THR A 88 -3.01 -8.48 1.85
N THR A 89 -2.98 -8.81 3.15
CA THR A 89 -3.15 -10.19 3.61
C THR A 89 -4.62 -10.58 3.54
N TRP A 90 -4.92 -11.86 3.61
CA TRP A 90 -6.27 -12.36 3.86
C TRP A 90 -6.33 -13.07 5.22
N THR A 91 -7.54 -13.36 5.68
CA THR A 91 -7.74 -14.10 6.93
C THR A 91 -6.99 -15.42 6.93
N SER A 92 -6.08 -15.58 7.89
CA SER A 92 -5.23 -16.77 8.02
C SER A 92 -4.85 -17.02 9.48
N THR A 93 -4.12 -18.12 9.75
CA THR A 93 -3.51 -18.35 11.05
C THR A 93 -2.43 -17.30 11.33
N PHE A 94 -2.13 -17.09 12.61
CA PHE A 94 -1.01 -16.21 13.00
C PHE A 94 0.30 -16.64 12.33
N ASP A 95 0.65 -17.92 12.41
CA ASP A 95 1.90 -18.44 11.88
C ASP A 95 2.03 -18.21 10.36
N HIS A 96 0.95 -18.42 9.61
CA HIS A 96 0.98 -18.19 8.16
C HIS A 96 1.11 -16.70 7.83
N THR A 97 0.39 -15.83 8.54
CA THR A 97 0.52 -14.38 8.36
C THR A 97 1.91 -13.89 8.78
N PHE A 98 2.45 -14.43 9.88
CA PHE A 98 3.81 -14.15 10.33
C PHE A 98 4.85 -14.53 9.26
N GLU A 99 4.77 -15.76 8.74
CA GLU A 99 5.69 -16.24 7.68
C GLU A 99 5.62 -15.39 6.41
N ALA A 100 4.40 -14.98 6.01
CA ALA A 100 4.22 -14.10 4.86
C ALA A 100 4.91 -12.73 5.04
N LEU A 101 4.97 -12.21 6.26
CA LEU A 101 5.47 -10.87 6.56
C LEU A 101 6.87 -10.83 7.19
N LYS A 102 7.47 -11.95 7.61
CA LYS A 102 8.72 -11.97 8.38
C LYS A 102 9.92 -11.27 7.72
N GLU A 103 9.96 -11.20 6.39
CA GLU A 103 11.02 -10.51 5.64
C GLU A 103 10.56 -9.16 5.05
N PHE A 104 9.39 -8.69 5.46
CA PHE A 104 8.79 -7.49 4.89
C PHE A 104 9.65 -6.24 5.10
N GLU A 105 10.42 -6.15 6.18
CA GLU A 105 11.34 -5.03 6.45
C GLU A 105 12.31 -4.73 5.29
N ASN A 106 12.54 -5.73 4.41
CA ASN A 106 13.39 -5.56 3.23
C ASN A 106 12.87 -4.48 2.26
N PHE A 107 11.56 -4.09 2.34
CA PHE A 107 11.03 -3.00 1.53
C PHE A 107 11.78 -1.67 1.78
N LYS A 108 12.32 -1.44 2.98
CA LYS A 108 13.10 -0.27 3.35
C LYS A 108 14.46 -0.21 2.65
N LYS A 109 14.97 -1.34 2.18
CA LYS A 109 16.28 -1.48 1.54
C LYS A 109 16.23 -1.20 0.04
N ILE A 110 15.04 -1.14 -0.54
CA ILE A 110 14.81 -0.89 -1.96
C ILE A 110 14.00 0.40 -2.13
N ASN A 111 14.17 1.05 -3.27
CA ASN A 111 13.29 2.15 -3.65
C ASN A 111 11.94 1.55 -4.10
N SER A 112 11.03 1.43 -3.16
CA SER A 112 9.79 0.66 -3.28
C SER A 112 8.58 1.58 -3.26
N ASN A 113 7.54 1.20 -4.00
CA ASN A 113 6.22 1.82 -3.94
C ASN A 113 5.35 1.29 -2.78
N ILE A 114 5.90 0.44 -1.90
CA ILE A 114 5.19 -0.14 -0.76
C ILE A 114 5.13 0.86 0.39
N LEU A 115 3.91 1.14 0.89
CA LEU A 115 3.67 2.04 2.02
C LEU A 115 3.63 1.31 3.38
N GLY A 116 3.36 0.03 3.37
CA GLY A 116 3.14 -0.84 4.51
C GLY A 116 2.24 -1.99 4.12
N VAL A 117 1.48 -2.53 5.05
CA VAL A 117 0.57 -3.66 4.85
C VAL A 117 -0.86 -3.24 5.17
N HIS A 118 -1.81 -3.78 4.42
CA HIS A 118 -3.22 -3.83 4.79
C HIS A 118 -3.51 -5.23 5.34
N LEU A 119 -3.90 -5.30 6.61
CA LEU A 119 -4.30 -6.55 7.26
C LEU A 119 -5.81 -6.75 7.08
N GLU A 120 -6.23 -7.62 6.16
CA GLU A 120 -7.63 -7.99 5.99
C GLU A 120 -7.96 -9.21 6.85
N GLY A 121 -8.78 -9.00 7.89
CA GLY A 121 -8.97 -10.00 8.93
C GLY A 121 -7.71 -10.18 9.81
N PRO A 122 -7.65 -11.21 10.66
CA PRO A 122 -8.64 -12.28 10.88
C PRO A 122 -9.81 -11.89 11.82
N PHE A 123 -9.96 -10.65 12.22
CA PHE A 123 -10.98 -10.14 13.14
C PHE A 123 -12.28 -9.82 12.39
N ILE A 124 -12.78 -10.81 11.65
CA ILE A 124 -13.98 -10.70 10.82
C ILE A 124 -15.09 -11.62 11.35
N ASN A 125 -16.33 -11.36 10.92
CA ASN A 125 -17.47 -12.14 11.40
C ASN A 125 -17.48 -13.55 10.80
N PRO A 126 -17.37 -14.61 11.64
CA PRO A 126 -17.33 -15.99 11.16
C PRO A 126 -18.60 -16.43 10.43
N ASN A 127 -19.72 -15.71 10.62
CA ASN A 127 -20.98 -15.97 9.93
C ASN A 127 -21.13 -15.18 8.61
N LYS A 128 -20.15 -14.30 8.27
CA LYS A 128 -20.19 -13.42 7.10
C LYS A 128 -18.82 -13.34 6.40
N LEU A 129 -18.18 -14.47 6.21
CA LEU A 129 -16.81 -14.56 5.71
C LEU A 129 -16.66 -14.10 4.25
N GLY A 130 -17.71 -14.22 3.43
CA GLY A 130 -17.55 -13.99 1.98
C GLY A 130 -16.58 -14.98 1.36
N ALA A 131 -15.53 -14.47 0.73
CA ALA A 131 -14.46 -15.29 0.15
C ALA A 131 -13.33 -15.64 1.15
N GLN A 132 -13.39 -15.13 2.38
CA GLN A 132 -12.36 -15.36 3.39
C GLN A 132 -12.42 -16.80 3.95
N PRO A 133 -11.29 -17.43 4.25
CA PRO A 133 -11.22 -18.72 4.90
C PRO A 133 -11.90 -18.71 6.29
N PRO A 134 -12.40 -19.88 6.78
CA PRO A 134 -13.05 -19.98 8.09
C PRO A 134 -12.02 -20.01 9.24
N LEU A 135 -11.15 -18.99 9.27
CA LEU A 135 -10.07 -18.80 10.23
C LEU A 135 -10.21 -17.49 11.02
N ALA A 136 -11.44 -16.96 11.05
CA ALA A 136 -11.75 -15.77 11.86
C ALA A 136 -11.49 -16.03 13.35
N ILE A 137 -10.92 -15.05 14.04
CA ILE A 137 -10.62 -15.10 15.47
C ILE A 137 -11.15 -13.84 16.17
N ASN A 138 -11.25 -13.92 17.50
CA ASN A 138 -11.57 -12.75 18.32
C ASN A 138 -10.47 -11.67 18.23
N PRO A 139 -10.82 -10.38 18.44
CA PRO A 139 -9.87 -9.28 18.48
C PRO A 139 -8.69 -9.56 19.41
N SER A 140 -7.47 -9.26 18.94
CA SER A 140 -6.24 -9.50 19.70
C SER A 140 -5.18 -8.44 19.39
N ILE A 141 -4.91 -7.60 20.37
CA ILE A 141 -3.83 -6.60 20.29
C ILE A 141 -2.46 -7.25 20.25
N ASP A 142 -2.27 -8.35 20.97
CA ASP A 142 -1.00 -9.11 20.94
C ASP A 142 -0.68 -9.61 19.50
N PHE A 143 -1.70 -10.03 18.76
CA PHE A 143 -1.56 -10.39 17.33
C PHE A 143 -1.05 -9.20 16.50
N ILE A 144 -1.66 -8.02 16.69
CA ILE A 144 -1.27 -6.80 15.97
C ILE A 144 0.15 -6.38 16.34
N ASN A 145 0.49 -6.34 17.62
CA ASN A 145 1.80 -5.92 18.10
C ASN A 145 2.92 -6.76 17.50
N LYS A 146 2.76 -8.09 17.50
CA LYS A 146 3.74 -9.01 16.92
C LYS A 146 3.91 -8.82 15.41
N LEU A 147 2.84 -8.55 14.67
CA LEU A 147 2.96 -8.28 13.23
C LEU A 147 3.54 -6.89 12.94
N GLN A 148 3.26 -5.88 13.77
CA GLN A 148 3.85 -4.54 13.63
C GLN A 148 5.37 -4.54 13.78
N GLU A 149 5.94 -5.49 14.50
CA GLU A 149 7.40 -5.67 14.60
C GLU A 149 8.02 -6.08 13.26
N LEU A 150 7.25 -6.77 12.41
CA LEU A 150 7.70 -7.26 11.09
C LEU A 150 7.41 -6.26 9.98
N ALA A 151 6.21 -5.71 9.98
CA ALA A 151 5.69 -4.88 8.89
C ALA A 151 4.81 -3.75 9.43
N PRO A 152 4.93 -2.50 8.92
CA PRO A 152 4.05 -1.42 9.33
C PRO A 152 2.63 -1.67 8.81
N ILE A 153 1.73 -2.09 9.68
CA ILE A 153 0.31 -2.19 9.35
C ILE A 153 -0.25 -0.77 9.24
N LYS A 154 -0.83 -0.43 8.09
CA LYS A 154 -1.39 0.90 7.80
C LYS A 154 -2.90 0.92 7.79
N VAL A 155 -3.50 -0.17 7.34
CA VAL A 155 -4.95 -0.36 7.31
C VAL A 155 -5.27 -1.74 7.88
N ILE A 156 -6.39 -1.85 8.58
CA ILE A 156 -6.98 -3.11 9.01
C ILE A 156 -8.45 -3.16 8.62
N THR A 157 -8.86 -4.26 7.99
CA THR A 157 -10.28 -4.58 7.78
C THR A 157 -10.77 -5.51 8.87
N LEU A 158 -11.85 -5.14 9.53
CA LEU A 158 -12.42 -5.89 10.65
C LEU A 158 -13.95 -5.80 10.67
N ALA A 159 -14.60 -6.67 11.46
CA ALA A 159 -16.04 -6.67 11.67
C ALA A 159 -16.38 -5.94 13.00
N PRO A 160 -16.87 -4.70 12.96
CA PRO A 160 -17.08 -3.89 14.16
C PRO A 160 -18.19 -4.41 15.09
N GLU A 161 -19.03 -5.31 14.61
CA GLU A 161 -20.12 -5.94 15.37
C GLU A 161 -19.68 -7.10 16.27
N LEU A 162 -18.40 -7.48 16.27
CA LEU A 162 -17.88 -8.54 17.14
C LEU A 162 -17.77 -8.06 18.60
N ASP A 163 -17.85 -9.00 19.55
CA ASP A 163 -17.68 -8.72 20.98
C ASP A 163 -16.30 -8.11 21.26
N ASN A 164 -16.27 -7.14 22.19
CA ASN A 164 -15.06 -6.40 22.62
C ASN A 164 -14.38 -5.57 21.50
N MET A 165 -15.06 -5.35 20.38
CA MET A 165 -14.47 -4.64 19.25
C MET A 165 -14.28 -3.15 19.53
N GLU A 166 -15.12 -2.53 20.37
CA GLU A 166 -15.03 -1.10 20.68
C GLU A 166 -13.67 -0.74 21.31
N SER A 167 -13.28 -1.45 22.37
CA SER A 167 -11.98 -1.25 23.04
C SER A 167 -10.79 -1.60 22.12
N PHE A 168 -10.94 -2.62 21.27
CA PHE A 168 -9.94 -2.97 20.28
C PHE A 168 -9.75 -1.88 19.23
N ILE A 169 -10.84 -1.28 18.73
CA ILE A 169 -10.82 -0.17 17.77
C ILE A 169 -10.12 1.05 18.36
N GLU A 170 -10.42 1.40 19.64
CA GLU A 170 -9.75 2.51 20.31
C GLU A 170 -8.22 2.29 20.36
N GLU A 171 -7.79 1.09 20.69
CA GLU A 171 -6.37 0.76 20.77
C GLU A 171 -5.70 0.75 19.40
N ILE A 172 -6.34 0.19 18.36
CA ILE A 172 -5.87 0.25 16.97
C ILE A 172 -5.70 1.70 16.49
N ASN A 173 -6.62 2.58 16.83
CA ASN A 173 -6.52 4.01 16.50
C ASN A 173 -5.30 4.67 17.17
N ASN A 174 -5.00 4.30 18.42
CA ASN A 174 -3.81 4.79 19.15
C ASN A 174 -2.50 4.33 18.48
N HIS A 175 -2.49 3.19 17.81
CA HIS A 175 -1.37 2.73 16.98
C HIS A 175 -1.25 3.46 15.63
N GLY A 176 -2.19 4.36 15.30
CA GLY A 176 -2.21 5.09 14.03
C GLY A 176 -2.59 4.24 12.82
N ILE A 177 -3.17 3.07 13.05
CA ILE A 177 -3.69 2.18 12.00
C ILE A 177 -5.08 2.67 11.59
N LYS A 178 -5.34 2.74 10.29
CA LYS A 178 -6.67 3.08 9.76
C LYS A 178 -7.56 1.85 9.73
N ILE A 179 -8.83 2.03 10.06
CA ILE A 179 -9.83 0.95 10.11
C ILE A 179 -10.76 1.07 8.91
N GLN A 180 -11.04 -0.06 8.32
CA GLN A 180 -11.97 -0.25 7.21
C GLN A 180 -13.03 -1.27 7.57
#